data_5aa72885bf97a3492d82cea979829e08
#
_entry.id   5aa72885bf97a3492d82cea979829e08
#
_cell.length_a   1.000
_cell.length_b   1.000
_cell.length_c   1.000
_cell.angle_alpha   90.00
_cell.angle_beta   90.00
_cell.angle_gamma   90.00
#
_symmetry.space_group_name_H-M   'P 1'
#
loop_
_entity.id
_entity.type
_entity.pdbx_description
1 polymer ?
#
loop_
_entity_poly.entity_id
_entity_poly.type
_entity_poly.pdbx_seq_one_letter_code
_entity_poly.pdbx_strand_id
1 'polypeptide(L)'
;MPNFLISILSSSFVAGVAGAYIGHLLTRRRERRSRLQQQRIQYLVDAYRAFAKANHHPRLFEVADGLEQAVADIQLFGSPELISLVQIFCLEMASKQEASLDDVLFMIRANLRAELGESPISGRIQWLRIGRPDPQ
;
A
#
# COMPACT_ATOMS: atom_id res chain seq x y z
N MET A 1 -2.34 -56.18 -29.94
CA MET A 1 -1.41 -55.04 -29.83
C MET A 1 -2.03 -53.62 -30.04
N PRO A 2 -3.30 -53.41 -30.44
CA PRO A 2 -3.85 -52.05 -30.54
C PRO A 2 -4.14 -51.36 -29.23
N ASN A 3 -4.36 -52.10 -28.13
CA ASN A 3 -4.76 -51.53 -26.83
C ASN A 3 -3.65 -50.78 -26.10
N PHE A 4 -2.39 -51.09 -26.39
CA PHE A 4 -1.24 -50.45 -25.73
C PHE A 4 -1.01 -49.00 -26.22
N LEU A 5 -1.19 -48.74 -27.49
CA LEU A 5 -1.07 -47.40 -28.07
C LEU A 5 -2.19 -46.47 -27.61
N ILE A 6 -3.43 -47.00 -27.49
CA ILE A 6 -4.58 -46.26 -27.00
C ILE A 6 -4.36 -45.86 -25.50
N SER A 7 -3.77 -46.74 -24.69
CA SER A 7 -3.47 -46.49 -23.29
C SER A 7 -2.40 -45.41 -23.09
N ILE A 8 -1.37 -45.37 -23.97
CA ILE A 8 -0.33 -44.32 -23.92
C ILE A 8 -0.88 -42.95 -24.35
N LEU A 9 -1.70 -42.93 -25.42
CA LEU A 9 -2.31 -41.69 -25.90
C LEU A 9 -3.28 -41.10 -24.89
N SER A 10 -4.08 -41.89 -24.21
CA SER A 10 -5.02 -41.41 -23.17
C SER A 10 -4.31 -40.88 -21.93
N SER A 11 -3.20 -41.52 -21.49
CA SER A 11 -2.43 -41.04 -20.34
C SER A 11 -1.70 -39.72 -20.61
N SER A 12 -1.18 -39.55 -21.82
CA SER A 12 -0.53 -38.28 -22.23
C SER A 12 -1.52 -37.12 -22.32
N PHE A 13 -2.73 -37.37 -22.80
CA PHE A 13 -3.78 -36.37 -22.90
C PHE A 13 -4.23 -35.89 -21.49
N VAL A 14 -4.46 -36.84 -20.58
CA VAL A 14 -4.85 -36.51 -19.19
C VAL A 14 -3.75 -35.72 -18.47
N ALA A 15 -2.48 -36.11 -18.64
CA ALA A 15 -1.35 -35.38 -18.07
C ALA A 15 -1.22 -33.96 -18.63
N GLY A 16 -1.46 -33.77 -19.93
CA GLY A 16 -1.45 -32.47 -20.59
C GLY A 16 -2.56 -31.53 -20.06
N VAL A 17 -3.79 -32.04 -19.94
CA VAL A 17 -4.93 -31.27 -19.43
C VAL A 17 -4.72 -30.92 -17.95
N ALA A 18 -4.24 -31.84 -17.13
CA ALA A 18 -3.94 -31.57 -15.71
C ALA A 18 -2.83 -30.51 -15.55
N GLY A 19 -1.76 -30.60 -16.36
CA GLY A 19 -0.69 -29.62 -16.39
C GLY A 19 -1.16 -28.23 -16.79
N ALA A 20 -1.98 -28.11 -17.82
CA ALA A 20 -2.57 -26.86 -18.26
C ALA A 20 -3.49 -26.24 -17.20
N TYR A 21 -4.28 -27.05 -16.51
CA TYR A 21 -5.18 -26.60 -15.45
C TYR A 21 -4.39 -26.09 -14.22
N ILE A 22 -3.36 -26.82 -13.78
CA ILE A 22 -2.48 -26.40 -12.70
C ILE A 22 -1.75 -25.11 -13.08
N GLY A 23 -1.21 -25.02 -14.29
CA GLY A 23 -0.57 -23.81 -14.79
C GLY A 23 -1.50 -22.60 -14.77
N HIS A 24 -2.75 -22.77 -15.19
CA HIS A 24 -3.76 -21.73 -15.16
C HIS A 24 -4.13 -21.27 -13.74
N LEU A 25 -4.25 -22.21 -12.80
CA LEU A 25 -4.49 -21.90 -11.38
C LEU A 25 -3.32 -21.10 -10.76
N LEU A 26 -2.08 -21.49 -11.07
CA LEU A 26 -0.89 -20.80 -10.57
C LEU A 26 -0.77 -19.38 -11.13
N THR A 27 -1.07 -19.20 -12.42
CA THR A 27 -1.09 -17.88 -13.08
C THR A 27 -2.14 -16.97 -12.45
N ARG A 28 -3.36 -17.44 -12.24
CA ARG A 28 -4.43 -16.69 -11.57
C ARG A 28 -4.05 -16.28 -10.16
N ARG A 29 -3.38 -17.16 -9.38
CA ARG A 29 -2.91 -16.82 -8.03
C ARG A 29 -1.82 -15.73 -8.05
N ARG A 30 -0.89 -15.79 -9.01
CA ARG A 30 0.15 -14.77 -9.20
C ARG A 30 -0.46 -13.43 -9.58
N GLU A 31 -1.37 -13.40 -10.53
CA GLU A 31 -2.06 -12.18 -10.96
C GLU A 31 -2.84 -11.54 -9.81
N ARG A 32 -3.56 -12.34 -9.01
CA ARG A 32 -4.30 -11.84 -7.86
C ARG A 32 -3.38 -11.23 -6.80
N ARG A 33 -2.26 -11.88 -6.51
CA ARG A 33 -1.25 -11.35 -5.56
C ARG A 33 -0.65 -10.04 -6.08
N SER A 34 -0.31 -9.98 -7.36
CA SER A 34 0.22 -8.77 -7.99
C SER A 34 -0.78 -7.60 -7.92
N ARG A 35 -2.05 -7.84 -8.20
CA ARG A 35 -3.10 -6.81 -8.10
C ARG A 35 -3.27 -6.29 -6.66
N LEU A 36 -3.31 -7.19 -5.69
CA LEU A 36 -3.41 -6.80 -4.27
C LEU A 36 -2.19 -5.99 -3.81
N GLN A 37 -1.00 -6.37 -4.25
CA GLN A 37 0.22 -5.61 -3.96
C GLN A 37 0.19 -4.24 -4.61
N GLN A 38 -0.24 -4.13 -5.87
CA GLN A 38 -0.41 -2.84 -6.55
C GLN A 38 -1.41 -1.94 -5.83
N GLN A 39 -2.54 -2.49 -5.37
CA GLN A 39 -3.52 -1.73 -4.59
C GLN A 39 -2.93 -1.23 -3.26
N ARG A 40 -2.15 -2.07 -2.56
CA ARG A 40 -1.46 -1.66 -1.33
C ARG A 40 -0.44 -0.55 -1.57
N ILE A 41 0.36 -0.67 -2.60
CA ILE A 41 1.33 0.37 -2.98
C ILE A 41 0.58 1.68 -3.29
N GLN A 42 -0.50 1.61 -4.06
CA GLN A 42 -1.25 2.79 -4.46
C GLN A 42 -1.82 3.54 -3.25
N TYR A 43 -2.52 2.85 -2.34
CA TYR A 43 -3.09 3.53 -1.17
C TYR A 43 -2.00 4.10 -0.25
N LEU A 44 -0.85 3.43 -0.10
CA LEU A 44 0.27 3.94 0.69
C LEU A 44 0.88 5.20 0.08
N VAL A 45 1.01 5.25 -1.26
CA VAL A 45 1.49 6.45 -1.97
C VAL A 45 0.52 7.61 -1.79
N ASP A 46 -0.77 7.36 -1.95
CA ASP A 46 -1.80 8.39 -1.84
C ASP A 46 -1.91 8.90 -0.38
N ALA A 47 -1.87 8.00 0.59
CA ALA A 47 -1.79 8.36 2.01
C ALA A 47 -0.53 9.18 2.32
N TYR A 48 0.64 8.75 1.85
CA TYR A 48 1.87 9.51 2.05
C TYR A 48 1.77 10.94 1.51
N ARG A 49 1.22 11.11 0.31
CA ARG A 49 1.03 12.42 -0.31
C ARG A 49 0.06 13.30 0.48
N ALA A 50 -1.05 12.73 0.97
CA ALA A 50 -2.04 13.45 1.76
C ALA A 50 -1.44 13.93 3.09
N PHE A 51 -0.78 13.05 3.84
CA PHE A 51 -0.11 13.41 5.08
C PHE A 51 1.06 14.37 4.88
N ALA A 52 1.86 14.19 3.83
CA ALA A 52 2.96 15.11 3.49
C ALA A 52 2.46 16.51 3.14
N LYS A 53 1.34 16.61 2.42
CA LYS A 53 0.71 17.89 2.10
C LYS A 53 0.16 18.57 3.35
N ALA A 54 -0.46 17.81 4.25
CA ALA A 54 -1.02 18.31 5.50
C ALA A 54 0.05 18.78 6.48
N ASN A 55 1.20 18.10 6.54
CA ASN A 55 2.27 18.36 7.50
C ASN A 55 2.83 19.80 7.47
N HIS A 56 2.62 20.53 6.38
CA HIS A 56 3.17 21.88 6.22
C HIS A 56 2.15 22.86 5.62
N HIS A 57 0.88 22.51 5.65
CA HIS A 57 -0.13 23.39 5.10
C HIS A 57 -0.55 24.42 6.16
N PRO A 58 -0.45 25.75 5.84
CA PRO A 58 -0.78 26.80 6.81
C PRO A 58 -2.25 26.81 7.21
N ARG A 59 -3.11 26.25 6.35
CA ARG A 59 -4.55 26.11 6.57
C ARG A 59 -4.95 24.65 6.38
N LEU A 60 -4.94 23.90 7.46
CA LEU A 60 -5.17 22.46 7.46
C LEU A 60 -6.53 22.08 6.86
N PHE A 61 -7.56 22.90 7.09
CA PHE A 61 -8.91 22.63 6.57
C PHE A 61 -8.98 22.59 5.03
N GLU A 62 -8.07 23.26 4.31
CA GLU A 62 -8.02 23.21 2.83
C GLU A 62 -7.56 21.85 2.29
N VAL A 63 -6.94 21.03 3.12
CA VAL A 63 -6.44 19.69 2.77
C VAL A 63 -7.11 18.59 3.61
N ALA A 64 -8.11 18.95 4.42
CA ALA A 64 -8.78 18.06 5.35
C ALA A 64 -9.39 16.84 4.65
N ASP A 65 -10.12 17.04 3.55
CA ASP A 65 -10.77 15.95 2.82
C ASP A 65 -9.78 14.85 2.40
N GLY A 66 -8.62 15.25 1.86
CA GLY A 66 -7.59 14.29 1.47
C GLY A 66 -6.95 13.57 2.66
N LEU A 67 -6.80 14.26 3.80
CA LEU A 67 -6.27 13.69 5.01
C LEU A 67 -7.27 12.71 5.66
N GLU A 68 -8.54 13.08 5.73
CA GLU A 68 -9.61 12.23 6.24
C GLU A 68 -9.77 10.96 5.41
N GLN A 69 -9.72 11.07 4.08
CA GLN A 69 -9.73 9.91 3.21
C GLN A 69 -8.52 9.01 3.44
N ALA A 70 -7.31 9.57 3.57
CA ALA A 70 -6.11 8.79 3.85
C ALA A 70 -6.19 8.07 5.21
N VAL A 71 -6.74 8.70 6.23
CA VAL A 71 -7.02 8.10 7.54
C VAL A 71 -7.99 6.92 7.40
N ALA A 72 -9.07 7.08 6.63
CA ALA A 72 -10.04 6.03 6.39
C ALA A 72 -9.42 4.83 5.64
N ASP A 73 -8.65 5.10 4.59
CA ASP A 73 -7.97 4.06 3.82
C ASP A 73 -6.95 3.29 4.66
N ILE A 74 -6.20 3.97 5.53
CA ILE A 74 -5.27 3.32 6.45
C ILE A 74 -6.02 2.42 7.45
N GLN A 75 -7.17 2.84 7.96
CA GLN A 75 -7.96 2.01 8.87
C GLN A 75 -8.50 0.75 8.19
N LEU A 76 -8.73 0.78 6.88
CA LEU A 76 -9.20 -0.37 6.11
C LEU A 76 -8.07 -1.31 5.68
N PHE A 77 -6.94 -0.76 5.26
CA PHE A 77 -5.90 -1.51 4.55
C PHE A 77 -4.54 -1.49 5.23
N GLY A 78 -4.37 -0.68 6.28
CA GLY A 78 -3.10 -0.46 6.96
C GLY A 78 -2.61 -1.66 7.76
N SER A 79 -1.32 -1.66 8.08
CA SER A 79 -0.78 -2.58 9.07
C SER A 79 -1.27 -2.19 10.48
N PRO A 80 -1.33 -3.15 11.43
CA PRO A 80 -1.75 -2.87 12.80
C PRO A 80 -0.96 -1.71 13.44
N GLU A 81 0.33 -1.63 13.19
CA GLU A 81 1.22 -0.59 13.69
C GLU A 81 0.86 0.79 13.10
N LEU A 82 0.62 0.85 11.80
CA LEU A 82 0.22 2.08 11.12
C LEU A 82 -1.16 2.55 11.57
N ILE A 83 -2.11 1.64 11.72
CA ILE A 83 -3.45 1.93 12.26
C ILE A 83 -3.34 2.54 13.65
N SER A 84 -2.52 1.95 14.53
CA SER A 84 -2.31 2.45 15.90
C SER A 84 -1.74 3.87 15.91
N LEU A 85 -0.76 4.17 15.06
CA LEU A 85 -0.19 5.52 14.94
C LEU A 85 -1.21 6.54 14.44
N VAL A 86 -2.02 6.17 13.46
CA VAL A 86 -3.09 7.04 12.95
C VAL A 86 -4.18 7.29 13.99
N GLN A 87 -4.52 6.30 14.81
CA GLN A 87 -5.46 6.47 15.93
C GLN A 87 -4.92 7.45 16.97
N ILE A 88 -3.63 7.34 17.35
CA ILE A 88 -2.98 8.29 18.24
C ILE A 88 -3.03 9.70 17.64
N PHE A 89 -2.66 9.84 16.38
CA PHE A 89 -2.75 11.11 15.66
C PHE A 89 -4.17 11.72 15.69
N CYS A 90 -5.21 10.93 15.43
CA CYS A 90 -6.59 11.40 15.47
C CYS A 90 -7.00 11.87 16.89
N LEU A 91 -6.60 11.13 17.92
CA LEU A 91 -6.87 11.51 19.31
C LEU A 91 -6.15 12.80 19.73
N GLU A 92 -4.90 12.97 19.31
CA GLU A 92 -4.14 14.20 19.57
C GLU A 92 -4.76 15.40 18.86
N MET A 93 -5.13 15.25 17.58
CA MET A 93 -5.83 16.29 16.82
C MET A 93 -7.14 16.70 17.49
N ALA A 94 -7.94 15.73 17.96
CA ALA A 94 -9.21 15.98 18.63
C ALA A 94 -9.05 16.70 19.97
N SER A 95 -7.97 16.41 20.71
CA SER A 95 -7.77 16.93 22.07
C SER A 95 -6.98 18.24 22.12
N LYS A 96 -5.95 18.37 21.26
CA LYS A 96 -4.98 19.48 21.32
C LYS A 96 -5.06 20.39 20.10
N GLN A 97 -5.77 20.00 19.05
CA GLN A 97 -5.78 20.63 17.71
C GLN A 97 -4.38 20.71 17.07
N GLU A 98 -3.42 20.00 17.63
CA GLU A 98 -2.06 19.87 17.15
C GLU A 98 -1.62 18.41 17.31
N ALA A 99 -1.03 17.84 16.27
CA ALA A 99 -0.43 16.51 16.32
C ALA A 99 0.76 16.43 15.35
N SER A 100 1.78 15.63 15.72
CA SER A 100 2.90 15.36 14.84
C SER A 100 2.51 14.31 13.79
N LEU A 101 2.81 14.60 12.54
CA LEU A 101 2.64 13.67 11.42
C LEU A 101 3.90 12.85 11.13
N ASP A 102 5.01 13.14 11.81
CA ASP A 102 6.32 12.56 11.49
C ASP A 102 6.32 11.04 11.65
N ASP A 103 5.74 10.50 12.74
CA ASP A 103 5.70 9.07 12.99
C ASP A 103 4.83 8.32 11.98
N VAL A 104 3.68 8.90 11.63
CA VAL A 104 2.79 8.34 10.60
C VAL A 104 3.48 8.32 9.25
N LEU A 105 4.09 9.43 8.83
CA LEU A 105 4.83 9.53 7.58
C LEU A 105 6.03 8.58 7.53
N PHE A 106 6.75 8.43 8.64
CA PHE A 106 7.85 7.49 8.75
C PHE A 106 7.36 6.04 8.55
N MET A 107 6.26 5.67 9.19
CA MET A 107 5.69 4.33 9.09
C MET A 107 5.11 4.05 7.70
N ILE A 108 4.41 5.01 7.07
CA ILE A 108 3.94 4.86 5.69
C ILE A 108 5.12 4.64 4.75
N ARG A 109 6.21 5.42 4.90
CA ARG A 109 7.44 5.24 4.10
C ARG A 109 8.05 3.85 4.31
N ALA A 110 8.12 3.37 5.55
CA ALA A 110 8.67 2.06 5.87
C ALA A 110 7.83 0.94 5.24
N ASN A 111 6.51 1.00 5.36
CA ASN A 111 5.59 0.03 4.78
C ASN A 111 5.66 0.03 3.25
N LEU A 112 5.69 1.22 2.63
CA LEU A 112 5.82 1.34 1.18
C LEU A 112 7.12 0.73 0.65
N ARG A 113 8.24 0.98 1.32
CA ARG A 113 9.53 0.38 0.95
C ARG A 113 9.51 -1.13 1.10
N ALA A 114 8.89 -1.66 2.15
CA ALA A 114 8.73 -3.10 2.35
C ALA A 114 7.90 -3.74 1.21
N GLU A 115 6.79 -3.12 0.81
CA GLU A 115 5.97 -3.61 -0.33
C GLU A 115 6.74 -3.57 -1.66
N LEU A 116 7.68 -2.64 -1.82
CA LEU A 116 8.56 -2.55 -2.99
C LEU A 116 9.77 -3.49 -2.92
N GLY A 117 9.97 -4.22 -1.82
CA GLY A 117 11.15 -5.06 -1.60
C GLY A 117 12.43 -4.28 -1.32
N GLU A 118 12.31 -3.01 -0.94
CA GLU A 118 13.43 -2.13 -0.66
C GLU A 118 13.85 -2.17 0.81
N SER A 119 15.13 -1.96 1.06
CA SER A 119 15.65 -1.91 2.44
C SER A 119 15.08 -0.72 3.22
N PRO A 120 14.85 -0.87 4.54
CA PRO A 120 14.41 0.23 5.38
C PRO A 120 15.45 1.35 5.41
N ILE A 121 14.99 2.59 5.47
CA ILE A 121 15.85 3.78 5.62
C ILE A 121 15.65 4.34 7.02
N SER A 122 16.76 4.53 7.74
CA SER A 122 16.79 5.26 9.00
C SER A 122 16.90 6.77 8.75
N GLY A 123 16.45 7.57 9.71
CA GLY A 123 16.57 9.02 9.69
C GLY A 123 15.26 9.76 9.36
N ARG A 124 15.29 11.05 9.68
CA ARG A 124 14.13 11.93 9.46
C ARG A 124 13.85 12.15 8.00
N ILE A 125 12.57 12.37 7.67
CA ILE A 125 12.16 12.80 6.34
C ILE A 125 12.59 14.27 6.19
N GLN A 126 13.33 14.55 5.14
CA GLN A 126 13.74 15.93 4.81
C GLN A 126 12.79 16.52 3.78
N TRP A 127 12.33 17.72 4.04
CA TRP A 127 11.38 18.43 3.19
C TRP A 127 12.05 19.60 2.49
N LEU A 128 11.90 19.66 1.18
CA LEU A 128 12.22 20.87 0.43
C LEU A 128 11.11 21.89 0.64
N ARG A 129 11.43 22.99 1.30
CA ARG A 129 10.51 24.12 1.48
C ARG A 129 10.97 25.27 0.59
N ILE A 130 10.14 25.57 -0.40
CA ILE A 130 10.31 26.77 -1.21
C ILE A 130 9.37 27.82 -0.63
N GLY A 131 9.94 28.86 0.02
CA GLY A 131 9.16 29.95 0.61
C GLY A 131 8.35 30.63 -0.49
N ARG A 132 7.00 30.67 -0.36
CA ARG A 132 6.20 31.62 -1.13
C ARG A 132 6.40 32.98 -0.48
N PRO A 133 6.70 34.03 -1.26
CA PRO A 133 6.62 35.39 -0.72
C PRO A 133 5.20 35.62 -0.19
N ASP A 134 5.10 36.14 1.03
CA ASP A 134 3.81 36.53 1.59
C ASP A 134 3.12 37.49 0.62
N PRO A 135 1.83 37.29 0.31
CA PRO A 135 1.07 38.30 -0.43
C PRO A 135 0.98 39.56 0.44
N GLN A 136 1.60 40.64 -0.05
CA GLN A 136 1.45 42.00 0.54
C GLN A 136 0.02 42.46 0.43
#